data_e565adf62d762254a963ae51ed9fcbc9
#
_entry.id   e565adf62d762254a963ae51ed9fcbc9
#
_cell.length_a   1.000
_cell.length_b   1.000
_cell.length_c   1.000
_cell.angle_alpha   90.00
_cell.angle_beta   90.00
_cell.angle_gamma   90.00
#
_symmetry.space_group_name_H-M   'P 1'
#
loop_
_entity.id
_entity.type
_entity.pdbx_description
1 polymer ?
#
loop_
_entity_poly.entity_id
_entity_poly.type
_entity_poly.pdbx_seq_one_letter_code
_entity_poly.pdbx_strand_id
1 'polypeptide(L)'
;MINFDKFYKSNDPCFDFLIDVSSSKEIDQVMKKLNFSSQVHKDAKIYYNKLVLPLHVGETLFSGYTYTKDSVLRGPICYKECAILDTGEYYTVKIDREGFIIQNDIFGRSPIYYCQSLISNRLQLIYLALKSRAALDFNKSYICSIFSVSNSFCQQMTTYDTVIKGVSKLKQREFLIVKENKIYAITDTKKDFQFQEKSVDAYYYYLHRAADEISHSLNSILNSSDNTFLALTGGKDSRVLYAALTAMDRTNDVRIITNDIGYDRAIVTGLVAKFGGNFDFPQEENLLLGNFNINLEKYYSHYFFSKINIPEVYVKDVLPMSDNTISLIGGYCGGVYYDFYKKIGICSDKNRFDKSDVFSFFQKSEFLNQDFLDEYLQQLSKTFQDLTGETWSQKLISHYLEFRNTFHFGARINKANQIDFAPLVSRNLMLASRCLPDVIRDSARISFDLTKIFNEEIAYCQYEIPIVDFSKIPYHKRSKYDGLVLPIVPKLDLIKNRTPLFSNIRKIDIFKEKIKILNNLLTLNKTLGLDDSLNSEKNIKRIEYLVSKRSQNIDKYITALYLSIFFKCNRA
;
A
#
# COMPACT_ATOMS: atom_id res chain seq x y z
N MET A 1 28.24 3.74 -14.64
CA MET A 1 27.06 3.22 -15.37
C MET A 1 26.26 2.39 -14.38
N ILE A 2 25.04 2.80 -14.04
CA ILE A 2 24.19 2.07 -13.10
C ILE A 2 23.74 0.79 -13.79
N ASN A 3 24.24 -0.36 -13.34
CA ASN A 3 23.86 -1.64 -13.91
C ASN A 3 22.62 -2.17 -13.20
N PHE A 4 21.45 -1.83 -13.73
CA PHE A 4 20.16 -2.21 -13.17
C PHE A 4 19.89 -3.73 -13.16
N ASP A 5 20.63 -4.50 -13.96
CA ASP A 5 20.51 -5.96 -13.98
C ASP A 5 21.02 -6.61 -12.68
N LYS A 6 21.80 -5.87 -11.86
CA LYS A 6 22.33 -6.33 -10.56
C LYS A 6 21.36 -6.11 -9.39
N PHE A 7 20.20 -5.46 -9.59
CA PHE A 7 19.32 -5.09 -8.50
C PHE A 7 18.34 -6.19 -8.08
N TYR A 8 18.08 -7.17 -8.93
CA TYR A 8 17.34 -8.32 -8.48
C TYR A 8 18.28 -9.20 -7.64
N LYS A 9 18.03 -9.27 -6.32
CA LYS A 9 18.74 -10.19 -5.43
C LYS A 9 17.81 -11.34 -5.07
N SER A 10 18.25 -12.56 -5.36
CA SER A 10 17.59 -13.80 -4.97
C SER A 10 17.44 -13.99 -3.44
N ASN A 11 18.09 -13.14 -2.65
CA ASN A 11 18.07 -13.16 -1.18
C ASN A 11 16.91 -12.36 -0.56
N ASP A 12 16.01 -11.80 -1.37
CA ASP A 12 14.78 -11.21 -0.86
C ASP A 12 13.92 -12.32 -0.22
N PRO A 13 13.41 -12.17 1.01
CA PRO A 13 12.60 -13.19 1.67
C PRO A 13 11.27 -13.47 0.98
N CYS A 14 10.86 -12.64 0.03
CA CYS A 14 9.63 -12.80 -0.72
C CYS A 14 9.72 -13.92 -1.74
N PHE A 15 8.64 -14.69 -1.87
CA PHE A 15 8.45 -15.56 -3.01
C PHE A 15 8.08 -14.71 -4.23
N ASP A 16 8.83 -14.89 -5.31
CA ASP A 16 8.59 -14.21 -6.58
C ASP A 16 8.34 -15.21 -7.68
N PHE A 17 7.45 -14.89 -8.61
CA PHE A 17 7.17 -15.72 -9.76
C PHE A 17 7.07 -14.91 -11.05
N LEU A 18 7.33 -15.58 -12.16
CA LEU A 18 7.02 -15.12 -13.52
C LEU A 18 6.36 -16.25 -14.29
N ILE A 19 5.22 -16.00 -14.92
CA ILE A 19 4.61 -16.92 -15.88
C ILE A 19 4.82 -16.34 -17.28
N ASP A 20 5.37 -17.15 -18.16
CA ASP A 20 5.59 -16.86 -19.58
C ASP A 20 4.74 -17.82 -20.42
N VAL A 21 3.74 -17.28 -21.14
CA VAL A 21 2.89 -18.06 -22.02
C VAL A 21 3.49 -18.23 -23.43
N SER A 22 4.60 -17.56 -23.72
CA SER A 22 5.31 -17.65 -25.01
C SER A 22 6.45 -18.67 -25.00
N SER A 23 6.84 -19.17 -23.83
CA SER A 23 7.94 -20.12 -23.61
C SER A 23 9.27 -19.69 -24.28
N SER A 24 9.64 -18.40 -24.11
CA SER A 24 10.80 -17.77 -24.75
C SER A 24 12.11 -18.31 -24.20
N LYS A 25 13.06 -18.64 -25.11
CA LYS A 25 14.42 -19.07 -24.74
C LYS A 25 15.21 -17.94 -24.07
N GLU A 26 15.00 -16.71 -24.48
CA GLU A 26 15.64 -15.51 -23.93
C GLU A 26 15.26 -15.31 -22.47
N ILE A 27 13.99 -15.50 -22.14
CA ILE A 27 13.49 -15.44 -20.77
C ILE A 27 14.07 -16.57 -19.92
N ASP A 28 14.15 -17.79 -20.46
CA ASP A 28 14.82 -18.92 -19.79
C ASP A 28 16.25 -18.59 -19.37
N GLN A 29 17.00 -17.97 -20.25
CA GLN A 29 18.40 -17.60 -19.96
C GLN A 29 18.49 -16.56 -18.83
N VAL A 30 17.59 -15.57 -18.83
CA VAL A 30 17.55 -14.54 -17.78
C VAL A 30 17.15 -15.16 -16.44
N MET A 31 16.08 -15.96 -16.42
CA MET A 31 15.59 -16.58 -15.17
C MET A 31 16.61 -17.55 -14.58
N LYS A 32 17.32 -18.32 -15.39
CA LYS A 32 18.45 -19.16 -14.95
C LYS A 32 19.58 -18.35 -14.32
N LYS A 33 19.97 -17.22 -14.92
CA LYS A 33 20.97 -16.30 -14.33
C LYS A 33 20.55 -15.74 -12.99
N LEU A 34 19.25 -15.62 -12.75
CA LEU A 34 18.66 -15.18 -11.48
C LEU A 34 18.41 -16.33 -10.49
N ASN A 35 18.84 -17.56 -10.80
CA ASN A 35 18.64 -18.76 -10.00
C ASN A 35 17.15 -19.11 -9.77
N PHE A 36 16.31 -18.85 -10.77
CA PHE A 36 14.92 -19.31 -10.74
C PHE A 36 14.81 -20.77 -11.15
N SER A 37 14.04 -21.54 -10.39
CA SER A 37 13.52 -22.83 -10.82
C SER A 37 12.39 -22.62 -11.82
N SER A 38 12.11 -23.63 -12.64
CA SER A 38 11.02 -23.52 -13.61
C SER A 38 10.27 -24.82 -13.79
N GLN A 39 8.99 -24.70 -14.12
CA GLN A 39 8.10 -25.81 -14.44
C GLN A 39 7.25 -25.45 -15.66
N VAL A 40 7.10 -26.38 -16.57
CA VAL A 40 6.19 -26.26 -17.73
C VAL A 40 4.88 -26.95 -17.40
N HIS A 41 3.78 -26.27 -17.67
CA HIS A 41 2.45 -26.86 -17.62
C HIS A 41 1.67 -26.43 -18.85
N LYS A 42 1.24 -27.41 -19.65
CA LYS A 42 0.70 -27.14 -20.99
C LYS A 42 1.70 -26.29 -21.81
N ASP A 43 1.22 -25.19 -22.33
CA ASP A 43 1.99 -24.30 -23.22
C ASP A 43 2.63 -23.12 -22.47
N ALA A 44 2.47 -23.04 -21.15
CA ALA A 44 3.00 -21.94 -20.35
C ALA A 44 4.07 -22.44 -19.37
N LYS A 45 5.01 -21.57 -19.05
CA LYS A 45 6.12 -21.83 -18.13
C LYS A 45 6.09 -20.91 -16.95
N ILE A 46 6.10 -21.48 -15.74
CA ILE A 46 6.26 -20.73 -14.51
C ILE A 46 7.70 -20.80 -14.02
N TYR A 47 8.26 -19.66 -13.63
CA TYR A 47 9.56 -19.50 -12.98
C TYR A 47 9.33 -19.01 -11.56
N TYR A 48 10.09 -19.50 -10.58
CA TYR A 48 9.99 -19.11 -9.18
C TYR A 48 11.34 -19.15 -8.47
N ASN A 49 11.56 -18.27 -7.49
CA ASN A 49 12.86 -18.01 -6.87
C ASN A 49 13.17 -18.85 -5.63
N LYS A 50 12.21 -19.61 -5.11
CA LYS A 50 12.39 -20.45 -3.90
C LYS A 50 11.98 -21.88 -4.18
N LEU A 51 12.63 -22.81 -3.46
CA LEU A 51 12.31 -24.23 -3.48
C LEU A 51 10.87 -24.44 -2.98
N VAL A 52 9.95 -24.36 -3.91
CA VAL A 52 8.62 -24.91 -3.76
C VAL A 52 8.66 -26.23 -4.52
N LEU A 53 8.16 -27.30 -3.92
CA LEU A 53 8.00 -28.58 -4.61
C LEU A 53 7.26 -28.35 -5.93
N PRO A 54 7.54 -29.11 -6.98
CA PRO A 54 6.83 -28.95 -8.24
C PRO A 54 5.32 -29.00 -7.99
N LEU A 55 4.62 -28.03 -8.53
CA LEU A 55 3.16 -27.91 -8.39
C LEU A 55 2.51 -28.98 -9.26
N HIS A 56 1.54 -29.70 -8.69
CA HIS A 56 0.72 -30.66 -9.42
C HIS A 56 -0.65 -30.07 -9.80
N VAL A 57 -1.29 -30.67 -10.77
CA VAL A 57 -2.67 -30.28 -11.14
C VAL A 57 -3.60 -30.38 -9.94
N GLY A 58 -4.33 -29.32 -9.67
CA GLY A 58 -5.19 -29.18 -8.50
C GLY A 58 -4.52 -28.56 -7.28
N GLU A 59 -3.20 -28.42 -7.29
CA GLU A 59 -2.48 -27.73 -6.20
C GLU A 59 -2.45 -26.22 -6.39
N THR A 60 -2.41 -25.53 -5.26
CA THR A 60 -2.35 -24.06 -5.19
C THR A 60 -1.11 -23.64 -4.42
N LEU A 61 -0.26 -22.86 -5.05
CA LEU A 61 0.77 -22.09 -4.38
C LEU A 61 0.13 -20.87 -3.71
N PHE A 62 0.33 -20.73 -2.42
CA PHE A 62 -0.06 -19.56 -1.63
C PHE A 62 1.18 -18.82 -1.16
N SER A 63 1.20 -17.51 -1.29
CA SER A 63 2.26 -16.66 -0.76
C SER A 63 1.69 -15.40 -0.13
N GLY A 64 2.17 -15.10 1.06
CA GLY A 64 1.67 -14.02 1.91
C GLY A 64 1.19 -14.57 3.24
N TYR A 65 0.16 -13.97 3.82
CA TYR A 65 -0.45 -14.45 5.05
C TYR A 65 -1.98 -14.36 5.03
N THR A 66 -2.61 -15.24 5.80
CA THR A 66 -4.04 -15.18 6.15
C THR A 66 -4.27 -15.77 7.53
N TYR A 67 -5.46 -15.58 8.06
CA TYR A 67 -5.81 -16.03 9.41
C TYR A 67 -6.60 -17.34 9.34
N THR A 68 -6.13 -18.36 10.08
CA THR A 68 -6.85 -19.61 10.31
C THR A 68 -7.54 -19.53 11.66
N LYS A 69 -8.29 -20.58 12.03
CA LYS A 69 -9.02 -20.61 13.29
C LYS A 69 -8.15 -20.28 14.52
N ASP A 70 -6.92 -20.78 14.56
CA ASP A 70 -6.07 -20.72 15.75
C ASP A 70 -4.67 -20.11 15.50
N SER A 71 -4.34 -19.79 14.25
CA SER A 71 -2.99 -19.33 13.89
C SER A 71 -2.98 -18.51 12.59
N VAL A 72 -1.82 -17.95 12.27
CA VAL A 72 -1.56 -17.29 10.98
C VAL A 72 -0.96 -18.32 10.02
N LEU A 73 -1.65 -18.56 8.91
CA LEU A 73 -1.07 -19.28 7.78
C LEU A 73 -0.12 -18.36 7.03
N ARG A 74 1.13 -18.79 6.82
CA ARG A 74 2.17 -18.04 6.13
C ARG A 74 2.72 -18.84 4.96
N GLY A 75 2.88 -18.17 3.80
CA GLY A 75 3.50 -18.75 2.61
C GLY A 75 4.97 -18.30 2.44
N PRO A 76 5.71 -18.93 1.48
CA PRO A 76 5.16 -19.80 0.43
C PRO A 76 4.88 -21.22 0.89
N ILE A 77 3.70 -21.69 0.57
CA ILE A 77 3.26 -23.08 0.80
C ILE A 77 2.40 -23.58 -0.35
N CYS A 78 2.41 -24.90 -0.57
CA CYS A 78 1.52 -25.57 -1.53
C CYS A 78 0.45 -26.36 -0.78
N TYR A 79 -0.79 -26.30 -1.22
CA TYR A 79 -1.88 -27.07 -0.66
C TYR A 79 -2.97 -27.42 -1.70
N LYS A 80 -3.73 -28.45 -1.41
CA LYS A 80 -4.68 -29.02 -2.38
C LYS A 80 -5.99 -28.27 -2.51
N GLU A 81 -6.41 -27.56 -1.46
CA GLU A 81 -7.68 -26.82 -1.47
C GLU A 81 -7.46 -25.39 -0.97
N CYS A 82 -7.71 -24.40 -1.82
CA CYS A 82 -7.74 -23.00 -1.43
C CYS A 82 -9.14 -22.43 -1.61
N ALA A 83 -9.85 -22.24 -0.51
CA ALA A 83 -10.94 -21.30 -0.49
C ALA A 83 -10.35 -19.87 -0.60
N ILE A 84 -11.02 -18.97 -1.31
CA ILE A 84 -10.71 -17.54 -1.24
C ILE A 84 -10.95 -17.11 0.20
N LEU A 85 -9.90 -16.63 0.84
CA LEU A 85 -9.94 -16.22 2.22
C LEU A 85 -10.37 -14.76 2.29
N ASP A 86 -11.34 -14.47 3.13
CA ASP A 86 -11.94 -13.13 3.24
C ASP A 86 -11.04 -12.13 4.01
N THR A 87 -9.83 -12.56 4.42
CA THR A 87 -8.89 -11.79 5.23
C THR A 87 -7.44 -12.06 4.82
N GLY A 88 -6.53 -11.18 5.22
CA GLY A 88 -5.09 -11.35 4.98
C GLY A 88 -4.56 -10.58 3.77
N GLU A 89 -3.28 -10.79 3.48
CA GLU A 89 -2.55 -10.22 2.34
C GLU A 89 -1.76 -11.34 1.66
N TYR A 90 -2.21 -11.74 0.47
CA TYR A 90 -1.66 -12.90 -0.22
C TYR A 90 -1.93 -12.84 -1.72
N TYR A 91 -1.24 -13.70 -2.45
CA TYR A 91 -1.66 -14.14 -3.78
C TYR A 91 -1.58 -15.65 -3.90
N THR A 92 -2.31 -16.20 -4.87
CA THR A 92 -2.31 -17.62 -5.17
C THR A 92 -2.03 -17.86 -6.65
N VAL A 93 -1.33 -18.97 -6.93
CA VAL A 93 -1.13 -19.52 -8.27
C VAL A 93 -1.59 -20.98 -8.21
N LYS A 94 -2.73 -21.28 -8.82
CA LYS A 94 -3.27 -22.64 -8.92
C LYS A 94 -2.95 -23.23 -10.28
N ILE A 95 -2.46 -24.47 -10.30
CA ILE A 95 -2.38 -25.25 -11.52
C ILE A 95 -3.71 -25.94 -11.74
N ASP A 96 -4.40 -25.53 -12.80
CA ASP A 96 -5.61 -26.16 -13.26
C ASP A 96 -5.33 -27.14 -14.42
N ARG A 97 -6.30 -27.99 -14.76
CA ARG A 97 -6.14 -28.95 -15.88
C ARG A 97 -5.80 -28.28 -17.21
N GLU A 98 -6.23 -27.06 -17.43
CA GLU A 98 -6.06 -26.32 -18.67
C GLU A 98 -4.98 -25.25 -18.65
N GLY A 99 -4.40 -24.93 -17.48
CA GLY A 99 -3.37 -23.89 -17.34
C GLY A 99 -3.23 -23.39 -15.91
N PHE A 100 -3.20 -22.07 -15.74
CA PHE A 100 -3.01 -21.44 -14.42
C PHE A 100 -4.18 -20.52 -14.08
N ILE A 101 -4.52 -20.45 -12.79
CA ILE A 101 -5.41 -19.45 -12.21
C ILE A 101 -4.61 -18.64 -11.20
N ILE A 102 -4.52 -17.33 -11.40
CA ILE A 102 -3.75 -16.42 -10.57
C ILE A 102 -4.68 -15.38 -9.96
N GLN A 103 -4.66 -15.24 -8.64
CA GLN A 103 -5.47 -14.26 -7.94
C GLN A 103 -4.73 -13.67 -6.75
N ASN A 104 -5.06 -12.42 -6.41
CA ASN A 104 -4.60 -11.75 -5.21
C ASN A 104 -5.67 -11.81 -4.11
N ASP A 105 -5.31 -11.32 -2.91
CA ASP A 105 -6.22 -11.18 -1.78
C ASP A 105 -7.45 -10.31 -2.12
N ILE A 106 -8.43 -10.33 -1.22
CA ILE A 106 -9.74 -9.71 -1.44
C ILE A 106 -9.68 -8.19 -1.67
N PHE A 107 -8.63 -7.52 -1.17
CA PHE A 107 -8.42 -6.07 -1.35
C PHE A 107 -7.33 -5.73 -2.37
N GLY A 108 -6.76 -6.73 -3.04
CA GLY A 108 -5.72 -6.52 -4.03
C GLY A 108 -4.43 -5.91 -3.46
N ARG A 109 -4.14 -6.15 -2.18
CA ARG A 109 -2.95 -5.61 -1.50
C ARG A 109 -1.65 -6.21 -2.01
N SER A 110 -1.70 -7.46 -2.45
CA SER A 110 -0.59 -8.14 -3.13
C SER A 110 -0.69 -7.90 -4.64
N PRO A 111 0.05 -6.94 -5.21
CA PRO A 111 -0.09 -6.56 -6.60
C PRO A 111 0.36 -7.70 -7.53
N ILE A 112 -0.39 -7.88 -8.62
CA ILE A 112 -0.04 -8.74 -9.76
C ILE A 112 0.00 -7.85 -10.99
N TYR A 113 1.02 -8.03 -11.80
CA TYR A 113 1.23 -7.32 -13.06
C TYR A 113 1.13 -8.30 -14.22
N TYR A 114 0.60 -7.85 -15.35
CA TYR A 114 0.47 -8.69 -16.54
C TYR A 114 0.52 -7.88 -17.83
N CYS A 115 0.89 -8.55 -18.89
CA CYS A 115 0.78 -8.10 -20.28
C CYS A 115 0.31 -9.26 -21.15
N GLN A 116 0.36 -9.14 -22.46
CA GLN A 116 -0.15 -10.18 -23.37
C GLN A 116 0.49 -11.57 -23.15
N SER A 117 1.74 -11.64 -22.72
CA SER A 117 2.48 -12.91 -22.61
C SER A 117 3.09 -13.20 -21.25
N LEU A 118 3.02 -12.26 -20.29
CA LEU A 118 3.71 -12.37 -19.02
C LEU A 118 2.80 -12.03 -17.86
N ILE A 119 2.95 -12.75 -16.72
CA ILE A 119 2.33 -12.45 -15.44
C ILE A 119 3.38 -12.53 -14.34
N SER A 120 3.40 -11.59 -13.42
CA SER A 120 4.29 -11.63 -12.25
C SER A 120 3.73 -10.83 -11.08
N ASN A 121 4.11 -11.20 -9.85
CA ASN A 121 3.97 -10.36 -8.67
C ASN A 121 5.03 -9.25 -8.58
N ARG A 122 6.02 -9.26 -9.48
CA ARG A 122 7.11 -8.27 -9.54
C ARG A 122 7.20 -7.61 -10.91
N LEU A 123 6.96 -6.32 -10.97
CA LEU A 123 7.14 -5.54 -12.21
C LEU A 123 8.56 -5.66 -12.77
N GLN A 124 9.55 -5.80 -11.89
CA GLN A 124 10.96 -6.00 -12.26
C GLN A 124 11.19 -7.26 -13.09
N LEU A 125 10.52 -8.37 -12.77
CA LEU A 125 10.67 -9.62 -13.56
C LEU A 125 10.08 -9.46 -14.95
N ILE A 126 8.95 -8.78 -15.09
CA ILE A 126 8.37 -8.44 -16.40
C ILE A 126 9.33 -7.53 -17.18
N TYR A 127 9.90 -6.51 -16.50
CA TYR A 127 10.91 -5.64 -17.10
C TYR A 127 12.09 -6.44 -17.68
N LEU A 128 12.69 -7.34 -16.89
CA LEU A 128 13.83 -8.14 -17.33
C LEU A 128 13.46 -9.08 -18.47
N ALA A 129 12.27 -9.67 -18.43
CA ALA A 129 11.76 -10.54 -19.47
C ALA A 129 11.52 -9.78 -20.79
N LEU A 130 10.89 -8.60 -20.74
CA LEU A 130 10.67 -7.78 -21.94
C LEU A 130 11.98 -7.23 -22.51
N LYS A 131 12.91 -6.83 -21.64
CA LYS A 131 14.26 -6.38 -22.06
C LYS A 131 15.01 -7.48 -22.81
N SER A 132 14.97 -8.72 -22.31
CA SER A 132 15.67 -9.84 -22.95
C SER A 132 15.16 -10.16 -24.36
N ARG A 133 13.90 -9.80 -24.64
CA ARG A 133 13.24 -9.98 -25.95
C ARG A 133 13.28 -8.73 -26.84
N ALA A 134 14.00 -7.67 -26.43
CA ALA A 134 14.00 -6.36 -27.09
C ALA A 134 12.58 -5.76 -27.27
N ALA A 135 11.63 -6.13 -26.41
CA ALA A 135 10.22 -5.71 -26.44
C ALA A 135 9.88 -4.67 -25.36
N LEU A 136 10.88 -4.12 -24.67
CA LEU A 136 10.69 -3.15 -23.60
C LEU A 136 10.39 -1.77 -24.19
N ASP A 137 9.24 -1.21 -23.81
CA ASP A 137 8.87 0.20 -24.07
C ASP A 137 8.32 0.84 -22.79
N PHE A 138 8.37 2.16 -22.71
CA PHE A 138 8.01 2.90 -21.49
C PHE A 138 6.83 3.83 -21.69
N ASN A 139 5.98 3.87 -20.67
CA ASN A 139 4.83 4.75 -20.61
C ASN A 139 5.27 6.16 -20.13
N LYS A 140 5.60 7.02 -21.08
CA LYS A 140 6.12 8.37 -20.82
C LYS A 140 5.09 9.27 -20.12
N SER A 141 3.82 9.17 -20.48
CA SER A 141 2.74 9.95 -19.86
C SER A 141 2.58 9.58 -18.39
N TYR A 142 2.65 8.30 -18.07
CA TYR A 142 2.65 7.83 -16.68
C TYR A 142 3.87 8.37 -15.90
N ILE A 143 5.06 8.35 -16.49
CA ILE A 143 6.26 8.88 -15.86
C ILE A 143 6.11 10.38 -15.56
N CYS A 144 5.60 11.16 -16.51
CA CYS A 144 5.35 12.57 -16.31
C CYS A 144 4.33 12.84 -15.20
N SER A 145 3.34 11.97 -15.01
CA SER A 145 2.34 12.12 -13.96
C SER A 145 2.92 12.07 -12.54
N ILE A 146 3.99 11.29 -12.34
CA ILE A 146 4.69 11.19 -11.05
C ILE A 146 5.20 12.57 -10.57
N PHE A 147 5.46 13.48 -11.49
CA PHE A 147 6.01 14.81 -11.19
C PHE A 147 4.96 15.89 -11.05
N SER A 148 3.74 15.63 -11.49
CA SER A 148 2.78 16.71 -11.71
C SER A 148 2.17 17.26 -10.44
N VAL A 149 1.92 16.46 -9.41
CA VAL A 149 1.20 16.90 -8.20
C VAL A 149 1.84 16.40 -6.93
N SER A 150 2.07 17.30 -5.97
CA SER A 150 2.68 17.00 -4.68
C SER A 150 1.66 16.68 -3.58
N ASN A 151 0.61 15.92 -3.91
CA ASN A 151 -0.39 15.52 -2.93
C ASN A 151 -0.45 13.99 -2.74
N SER A 152 -1.20 13.54 -1.76
CA SER A 152 -1.30 12.12 -1.42
C SER A 152 -1.94 11.27 -2.52
N PHE A 153 -2.68 11.86 -3.45
CA PHE A 153 -3.26 11.14 -4.59
C PHE A 153 -2.20 10.66 -5.57
N CYS A 154 -1.18 11.50 -5.83
CA CYS A 154 -0.11 11.21 -6.78
C CYS A 154 1.15 10.60 -6.14
N GLN A 155 1.09 10.18 -4.88
CA GLN A 155 2.19 9.49 -4.19
C GLN A 155 2.29 8.00 -4.50
N GLN A 156 1.37 7.44 -5.25
CA GLN A 156 1.29 6.04 -5.67
C GLN A 156 0.86 5.96 -7.13
N MET A 157 0.68 4.74 -7.66
CA MET A 157 -0.01 4.55 -8.93
C MET A 157 -1.39 5.20 -8.89
N THR A 158 -1.80 5.81 -9.99
CA THR A 158 -3.11 6.44 -10.16
C THR A 158 -3.93 5.81 -11.26
N THR A 159 -3.32 4.96 -12.08
CA THR A 159 -3.93 4.22 -13.19
C THR A 159 -3.54 2.76 -13.13
N TYR A 160 -4.27 1.90 -13.86
CA TYR A 160 -3.89 0.49 -13.99
C TYR A 160 -2.65 0.29 -14.87
N ASP A 161 -2.38 1.22 -15.76
CA ASP A 161 -1.16 1.20 -16.57
C ASP A 161 0.06 1.47 -15.70
N THR A 162 1.14 0.76 -15.98
CA THR A 162 2.40 0.91 -15.25
C THR A 162 3.39 1.80 -16.00
N VAL A 163 4.57 1.97 -15.45
CA VAL A 163 5.70 2.64 -16.09
C VAL A 163 6.16 1.91 -17.37
N ILE A 164 5.85 0.63 -17.52
CA ILE A 164 6.15 -0.17 -18.71
C ILE A 164 4.91 -0.18 -19.59
N LYS A 165 5.05 0.28 -20.83
CA LYS A 165 3.94 0.35 -21.78
C LYS A 165 3.40 -1.06 -22.09
N GLY A 166 2.06 -1.19 -22.05
CA GLY A 166 1.39 -2.46 -22.28
C GLY A 166 1.43 -3.43 -21.10
N VAL A 167 1.99 -3.03 -19.95
CA VAL A 167 1.93 -3.79 -18.70
C VAL A 167 0.95 -3.12 -17.75
N SER A 168 -0.02 -3.88 -17.28
CA SER A 168 -1.07 -3.38 -16.36
C SER A 168 -0.99 -4.08 -15.00
N LYS A 169 -1.44 -3.39 -13.96
CA LYS A 169 -1.75 -3.98 -12.66
C LYS A 169 -3.10 -4.68 -12.74
N LEU A 170 -3.20 -5.88 -12.20
CA LEU A 170 -4.47 -6.59 -12.04
C LEU A 170 -5.41 -5.78 -11.14
N LYS A 171 -6.67 -5.60 -11.57
CA LYS A 171 -7.69 -4.92 -10.78
C LYS A 171 -8.04 -5.76 -9.55
N GLN A 172 -8.37 -5.11 -8.44
CA GLN A 172 -8.71 -5.76 -7.18
C GLN A 172 -9.81 -6.83 -7.36
N ARG A 173 -10.82 -6.54 -8.18
CA ARG A 173 -11.96 -7.42 -8.45
C ARG A 173 -11.71 -8.48 -9.53
N GLU A 174 -10.52 -8.60 -10.07
CA GLU A 174 -10.20 -9.54 -11.15
C GLU A 174 -9.26 -10.65 -10.67
N PHE A 175 -9.27 -11.76 -11.41
CA PHE A 175 -8.26 -12.80 -11.38
C PHE A 175 -7.85 -13.14 -12.82
N LEU A 176 -6.68 -13.76 -12.99
CA LEU A 176 -6.16 -14.15 -14.30
C LEU A 176 -6.33 -15.64 -14.52
N ILE A 177 -6.72 -16.00 -15.74
CA ILE A 177 -6.68 -17.37 -16.26
C ILE A 177 -5.67 -17.41 -17.41
N VAL A 178 -4.75 -18.35 -17.34
CA VAL A 178 -3.86 -18.69 -18.45
C VAL A 178 -4.37 -19.96 -19.09
N LYS A 179 -4.74 -19.88 -20.35
CA LYS A 179 -5.25 -21.00 -21.14
C LYS A 179 -4.90 -20.79 -22.62
N GLU A 180 -4.47 -21.85 -23.33
CA GLU A 180 -4.19 -21.80 -24.77
C GLU A 180 -3.24 -20.65 -25.15
N ASN A 181 -2.13 -20.49 -24.40
CA ASN A 181 -1.16 -19.40 -24.56
C ASN A 181 -1.71 -17.97 -24.49
N LYS A 182 -2.87 -17.80 -23.86
CA LYS A 182 -3.49 -16.49 -23.67
C LYS A 182 -3.77 -16.22 -22.20
N ILE A 183 -3.76 -14.95 -21.86
CA ILE A 183 -4.07 -14.44 -20.52
C ILE A 183 -5.42 -13.73 -20.57
N TYR A 184 -6.33 -14.17 -19.72
CA TYR A 184 -7.66 -13.60 -19.58
C TYR A 184 -7.83 -13.02 -18.19
N ALA A 185 -8.24 -11.75 -18.10
CA ALA A 185 -8.66 -11.12 -16.85
C ALA A 185 -10.16 -11.31 -16.69
N ILE A 186 -10.58 -11.92 -15.60
CA ILE A 186 -11.98 -12.29 -15.31
C ILE A 186 -12.41 -11.58 -14.03
N THR A 187 -13.59 -10.98 -14.04
CA THR A 187 -14.18 -10.35 -12.85
C THR A 187 -14.63 -11.40 -11.84
N ASP A 188 -14.17 -11.30 -10.61
CA ASP A 188 -14.63 -12.10 -9.49
C ASP A 188 -15.78 -11.38 -8.78
N THR A 189 -16.98 -11.92 -8.90
CA THR A 189 -18.18 -11.33 -8.28
C THR A 189 -18.12 -11.28 -6.76
N LYS A 190 -17.30 -12.13 -6.13
CA LYS A 190 -17.10 -12.10 -4.67
C LYS A 190 -16.28 -10.90 -4.21
N LYS A 191 -15.48 -10.33 -5.09
CA LYS A 191 -14.65 -9.14 -4.87
C LYS A 191 -15.27 -7.85 -5.40
N ASP A 192 -16.44 -7.91 -6.01
CA ASP A 192 -17.12 -6.76 -6.58
C ASP A 192 -17.99 -6.07 -5.52
N PHE A 193 -17.38 -5.16 -4.77
CA PHE A 193 -18.04 -4.43 -3.69
C PHE A 193 -18.82 -3.23 -4.23
N GLN A 194 -20.08 -3.45 -4.57
CA GLN A 194 -20.99 -2.40 -5.05
C GLN A 194 -21.46 -1.50 -3.91
N PHE A 195 -21.57 -0.19 -4.20
CA PHE A 195 -22.21 0.76 -3.29
C PHE A 195 -23.72 0.60 -3.38
N GLN A 196 -24.33 0.23 -2.30
CA GLN A 196 -25.77 0.07 -2.19
C GLN A 196 -26.22 0.45 -0.79
N GLU A 197 -26.87 1.60 -0.67
CA GLU A 197 -27.47 1.99 0.59
C GLU A 197 -28.45 0.92 1.08
N LYS A 198 -28.32 0.53 2.32
CA LYS A 198 -29.13 -0.52 2.95
C LYS A 198 -29.68 -0.06 4.29
N SER A 199 -30.56 -0.87 4.87
CA SER A 199 -31.13 -0.61 6.19
C SER A 199 -30.04 -0.54 7.28
N VAL A 200 -30.38 0.12 8.37
CA VAL A 200 -29.57 0.18 9.61
C VAL A 200 -29.22 -1.22 10.10
N ASP A 201 -30.18 -2.16 10.04
CA ASP A 201 -29.97 -3.53 10.51
C ASP A 201 -28.95 -4.28 9.63
N ALA A 202 -28.99 -4.09 8.31
CA ALA A 202 -28.00 -4.65 7.40
C ALA A 202 -26.59 -4.11 7.66
N TYR A 203 -26.48 -2.79 7.90
CA TYR A 203 -25.21 -2.17 8.28
C TYR A 203 -24.64 -2.77 9.55
N TYR A 204 -25.43 -2.85 10.64
CA TYR A 204 -24.95 -3.43 11.90
C TYR A 204 -24.73 -4.94 11.82
N TYR A 205 -25.47 -5.67 11.01
CA TYR A 205 -25.22 -7.08 10.76
C TYR A 205 -23.79 -7.30 10.21
N TYR A 206 -23.42 -6.56 9.15
CA TYR A 206 -22.06 -6.65 8.60
C TYR A 206 -21.00 -6.12 9.57
N LEU A 207 -21.32 -5.10 10.34
CA LEU A 207 -20.38 -4.51 11.30
C LEU A 207 -20.06 -5.47 12.45
N HIS A 208 -21.03 -6.19 12.99
CA HIS A 208 -20.81 -7.22 14.00
C HIS A 208 -19.97 -8.38 13.46
N ARG A 209 -20.28 -8.86 12.25
CA ARG A 209 -19.46 -9.88 11.61
C ARG A 209 -18.03 -9.42 11.36
N ALA A 210 -17.83 -8.16 11.01
CA ALA A 210 -16.49 -7.58 10.89
C ALA A 210 -15.76 -7.54 12.24
N ALA A 211 -16.47 -7.24 13.33
CA ALA A 211 -15.89 -7.28 14.67
C ALA A 211 -15.42 -8.71 15.03
N ASP A 212 -16.20 -9.74 14.70
CA ASP A 212 -15.82 -11.13 14.89
C ASP A 212 -14.57 -11.50 14.06
N GLU A 213 -14.52 -11.08 12.78
CA GLU A 213 -13.36 -11.31 11.91
C GLU A 213 -12.09 -10.62 12.43
N ILE A 214 -12.20 -9.39 12.95
CA ILE A 214 -11.08 -8.66 13.52
C ILE A 214 -10.58 -9.33 14.81
N SER A 215 -11.49 -9.72 15.70
CA SER A 215 -11.15 -10.47 16.92
C SER A 215 -10.44 -11.77 16.60
N HIS A 216 -10.96 -12.51 15.62
CA HIS A 216 -10.36 -13.75 15.14
C HIS A 216 -8.95 -13.51 14.58
N SER A 217 -8.78 -12.48 13.75
CA SER A 217 -7.47 -12.12 13.18
C SER A 217 -6.44 -11.75 14.26
N LEU A 218 -6.86 -10.96 15.25
CA LEU A 218 -6.00 -10.59 16.38
C LEU A 218 -5.61 -11.82 17.21
N ASN A 219 -6.56 -12.70 17.55
CA ASN A 219 -6.25 -13.95 18.25
C ASN A 219 -5.25 -14.81 17.48
N SER A 220 -5.45 -14.98 16.18
CA SER A 220 -4.55 -15.76 15.33
C SER A 220 -3.13 -15.19 15.32
N ILE A 221 -2.98 -13.88 15.29
CA ILE A 221 -1.67 -13.21 15.34
C ILE A 221 -1.01 -13.44 16.70
N LEU A 222 -1.73 -13.20 17.79
CA LEU A 222 -1.21 -13.32 19.16
C LEU A 222 -0.83 -14.76 19.51
N ASN A 223 -1.57 -15.75 19.00
CA ASN A 223 -1.25 -17.16 19.20
C ASN A 223 -0.06 -17.63 18.33
N SER A 224 0.32 -16.86 17.30
CA SER A 224 1.40 -17.23 16.37
C SER A 224 2.74 -16.55 16.66
N SER A 225 2.81 -15.59 17.56
CA SER A 225 4.01 -14.77 17.77
C SER A 225 4.08 -14.19 19.17
N ASP A 226 5.19 -14.44 19.86
CA ASP A 226 5.50 -13.87 21.18
C ASP A 226 6.04 -12.44 21.11
N ASN A 227 6.41 -11.95 19.90
CA ASN A 227 6.99 -10.63 19.70
C ASN A 227 6.06 -9.75 18.85
N THR A 228 4.94 -9.38 19.46
CA THR A 228 3.87 -8.66 18.78
C THR A 228 3.79 -7.20 19.25
N PHE A 229 3.74 -6.28 18.28
CA PHE A 229 3.59 -4.84 18.50
C PHE A 229 2.28 -4.34 17.93
N LEU A 230 1.65 -3.39 18.62
CA LEU A 230 0.53 -2.61 18.12
C LEU A 230 1.00 -1.18 17.81
N ALA A 231 0.91 -0.75 16.55
CA ALA A 231 1.10 0.64 16.18
C ALA A 231 -0.17 1.44 16.49
N LEU A 232 -0.22 2.05 17.68
CA LEU A 232 -1.37 2.86 18.14
C LEU A 232 -1.07 4.35 17.93
N THR A 233 -2.05 5.10 17.45
CA THR A 233 -2.00 6.55 17.26
C THR A 233 -3.22 7.21 17.89
N GLY A 234 -3.25 8.54 17.95
CA GLY A 234 -4.44 9.32 18.34
C GLY A 234 -5.59 9.22 17.34
N GLY A 235 -5.36 8.57 16.19
CA GLY A 235 -6.33 8.40 15.13
C GLY A 235 -7.41 7.35 15.43
N LYS A 236 -8.28 7.13 14.44
CA LYS A 236 -9.48 6.29 14.57
C LYS A 236 -9.25 4.82 14.21
N ASP A 237 -8.39 4.52 13.23
CA ASP A 237 -8.29 3.16 12.68
C ASP A 237 -7.50 2.22 13.62
N SER A 238 -6.36 2.66 14.15
CA SER A 238 -5.60 1.88 15.15
C SER A 238 -6.34 1.75 16.49
N ARG A 239 -7.22 2.70 16.81
CA ARG A 239 -8.06 2.66 18.01
C ARG A 239 -9.07 1.51 17.98
N VAL A 240 -9.60 1.15 16.81
CA VAL A 240 -10.44 -0.04 16.65
C VAL A 240 -9.72 -1.29 17.17
N LEU A 241 -8.45 -1.46 16.77
CA LEU A 241 -7.65 -2.62 17.16
C LEU A 241 -7.33 -2.63 18.65
N TYR A 242 -7.04 -1.46 19.22
CA TYR A 242 -6.83 -1.32 20.66
C TYR A 242 -8.10 -1.64 21.46
N ALA A 243 -9.27 -1.13 21.02
CA ALA A 243 -10.55 -1.45 21.63
C ALA A 243 -10.89 -2.95 21.54
N ALA A 244 -10.57 -3.59 20.42
CA ALA A 244 -10.74 -5.03 20.25
C ALA A 244 -9.85 -5.82 21.23
N LEU A 245 -8.57 -5.46 21.35
CA LEU A 245 -7.66 -6.09 22.33
C LEU A 245 -8.14 -5.88 23.78
N THR A 246 -8.69 -4.70 24.09
CA THR A 246 -9.28 -4.42 25.41
C THR A 246 -10.51 -5.30 25.67
N ALA A 247 -11.40 -5.46 24.69
CA ALA A 247 -12.58 -6.32 24.80
C ALA A 247 -12.23 -7.81 24.98
N MET A 248 -11.07 -8.22 24.44
CA MET A 248 -10.56 -9.59 24.54
C MET A 248 -9.69 -9.83 25.78
N ASP A 249 -9.44 -8.79 26.60
CA ASP A 249 -8.50 -8.80 27.74
C ASP A 249 -7.06 -9.21 27.35
N ARG A 250 -6.63 -8.80 26.16
CA ARG A 250 -5.32 -9.16 25.57
C ARG A 250 -4.39 -7.96 25.29
N THR A 251 -4.63 -6.82 25.94
CA THR A 251 -3.80 -5.62 25.78
C THR A 251 -2.36 -5.82 26.27
N ASN A 252 -2.15 -6.73 27.23
CA ASN A 252 -0.82 -7.06 27.76
C ASN A 252 -0.02 -8.02 26.90
N ASP A 253 -0.64 -8.66 25.90
CA ASP A 253 0.02 -9.58 24.97
C ASP A 253 0.73 -8.83 23.83
N VAL A 254 0.56 -7.52 23.77
CA VAL A 254 1.19 -6.67 22.76
C VAL A 254 2.02 -5.57 23.40
N ARG A 255 3.11 -5.19 22.73
CA ARG A 255 3.85 -3.96 23.03
C ARG A 255 3.27 -2.82 22.21
N ILE A 256 2.77 -1.80 22.85
CA ILE A 256 2.17 -0.63 22.19
C ILE A 256 3.28 0.34 21.82
N ILE A 257 3.34 0.70 20.54
CA ILE A 257 4.25 1.72 20.02
C ILE A 257 3.47 2.86 19.37
N THR A 258 3.98 4.06 19.44
CA THR A 258 3.38 5.25 18.80
C THR A 258 4.41 6.13 18.13
N ASN A 259 3.96 7.01 17.24
CA ASN A 259 4.81 8.04 16.69
C ASN A 259 5.12 9.08 17.78
N ASP A 260 6.37 9.58 17.78
CA ASP A 260 6.78 10.68 18.68
C ASP A 260 6.37 12.06 18.11
N ILE A 261 5.21 12.14 17.47
CA ILE A 261 4.73 13.34 16.80
C ILE A 261 3.47 13.85 17.52
N GLY A 262 3.58 15.03 18.12
CA GLY A 262 2.46 15.84 18.57
C GLY A 262 1.51 15.15 19.55
N TYR A 263 0.25 15.10 19.18
CA TYR A 263 -0.84 14.60 20.02
C TYR A 263 -0.89 13.08 20.16
N ASP A 264 -0.30 12.32 19.22
CA ASP A 264 -0.37 10.87 19.22
C ASP A 264 0.12 10.27 20.54
N ARG A 265 1.29 10.68 20.98
CA ARG A 265 1.89 10.19 22.23
C ARG A 265 1.02 10.46 23.45
N ALA A 266 0.50 11.69 23.55
CA ALA A 266 -0.33 12.07 24.71
C ALA A 266 -1.62 11.26 24.77
N ILE A 267 -2.31 11.10 23.63
CA ILE A 267 -3.54 10.34 23.53
C ILE A 267 -3.28 8.86 23.84
N VAL A 268 -2.22 8.27 23.27
CA VAL A 268 -1.88 6.87 23.52
C VAL A 268 -1.52 6.64 24.99
N THR A 269 -0.72 7.52 25.60
CA THR A 269 -0.41 7.46 27.03
C THR A 269 -1.69 7.51 27.88
N GLY A 270 -2.61 8.40 27.56
CA GLY A 270 -3.88 8.52 28.27
C GLY A 270 -4.79 7.28 28.09
N LEU A 271 -4.85 6.72 26.89
CA LEU A 271 -5.61 5.48 26.65
C LEU A 271 -5.02 4.31 27.46
N VAL A 272 -3.71 4.11 27.39
CA VAL A 272 -3.04 3.01 28.11
C VAL A 272 -3.15 3.18 29.63
N ALA A 273 -3.02 4.39 30.14
CA ALA A 273 -3.20 4.67 31.56
C ALA A 273 -4.62 4.34 32.06
N LYS A 274 -5.63 4.48 31.20
CA LYS A 274 -7.04 4.25 31.56
C LYS A 274 -7.49 2.81 31.32
N PHE A 275 -7.05 2.18 30.24
CA PHE A 275 -7.57 0.89 29.78
C PHE A 275 -6.53 -0.25 29.81
N GLY A 276 -5.29 0.06 30.19
CA GLY A 276 -4.21 -0.93 30.31
C GLY A 276 -3.42 -1.16 29.04
N GLY A 277 -2.36 -1.95 29.17
CA GLY A 277 -1.47 -2.36 28.10
C GLY A 277 0.00 -1.96 28.36
N ASN A 278 0.92 -2.63 27.69
CA ASN A 278 2.36 -2.40 27.80
C ASN A 278 2.77 -1.33 26.77
N PHE A 279 3.02 -0.12 27.23
CA PHE A 279 3.48 0.96 26.38
C PHE A 279 5.00 1.08 26.44
N ASP A 280 5.66 0.58 25.39
CA ASP A 280 7.09 0.78 25.23
C ASP A 280 7.35 2.18 24.67
N PHE A 281 7.87 3.06 25.51
CA PHE A 281 8.60 4.21 24.99
C PHE A 281 9.84 3.63 24.31
N PRO A 282 10.05 3.81 23.00
CA PRO A 282 11.33 3.49 22.42
C PRO A 282 12.38 4.30 23.22
N GLN A 283 13.17 3.62 24.04
CA GLN A 283 14.30 4.24 24.68
C GLN A 283 15.19 4.72 23.55
N GLU A 284 15.36 6.03 23.48
CA GLU A 284 16.00 6.75 22.38
C GLU A 284 17.40 6.23 22.05
N GLU A 285 18.05 5.55 22.98
CA GLU A 285 19.43 5.08 22.85
C GLU A 285 19.60 3.79 22.04
N ASN A 286 18.65 2.87 22.02
CA ASN A 286 18.86 1.54 21.43
C ASN A 286 18.39 1.38 19.97
N LEU A 287 17.51 2.24 19.49
CA LEU A 287 17.06 2.22 18.07
C LEU A 287 17.97 3.03 17.15
N LEU A 288 18.99 3.71 17.69
CA LEU A 288 19.58 4.86 17.03
C LEU A 288 21.07 4.81 16.74
N LEU A 289 21.83 3.87 17.30
CA LEU A 289 23.30 3.93 17.30
C LEU A 289 24.03 2.96 16.36
N GLY A 290 23.34 2.30 15.47
CA GLY A 290 24.03 1.70 14.32
C GLY A 290 24.51 2.80 13.37
N ASN A 291 25.80 2.81 13.02
CA ASN A 291 26.35 3.60 11.91
C ASN A 291 25.68 3.12 10.60
N PHE A 292 24.55 3.73 10.26
CA PHE A 292 23.81 3.36 9.05
C PHE A 292 24.43 4.04 7.85
N ASN A 293 25.25 3.33 7.14
CA ASN A 293 25.61 3.68 5.76
C ASN A 293 24.46 3.27 4.84
N ILE A 294 23.39 4.08 4.84
CA ILE A 294 22.25 3.86 3.94
C ILE A 294 22.74 4.24 2.54
N ASN A 295 22.93 3.24 1.70
CA ASN A 295 23.12 3.50 0.27
C ASN A 295 21.73 3.83 -0.33
N LEU A 296 21.36 5.11 -0.24
CA LEU A 296 20.07 5.62 -0.76
C LEU A 296 19.91 5.36 -2.25
N GLU A 297 21.01 5.37 -3.02
CA GLU A 297 20.99 5.06 -4.44
C GLU A 297 20.51 3.63 -4.70
N LYS A 298 21.05 2.68 -3.95
CA LYS A 298 20.65 1.28 -4.01
C LYS A 298 19.22 1.09 -3.52
N TYR A 299 18.82 1.85 -2.50
CA TYR A 299 17.46 1.84 -1.97
C TYR A 299 16.46 2.32 -3.02
N TYR A 300 16.65 3.50 -3.64
CA TYR A 300 15.76 4.01 -4.66
C TYR A 300 15.63 3.07 -5.85
N SER A 301 16.74 2.49 -6.30
CA SER A 301 16.74 1.54 -7.40
C SER A 301 15.96 0.27 -7.05
N HIS A 302 16.18 -0.29 -5.87
CA HIS A 302 15.48 -1.48 -5.40
C HIS A 302 13.99 -1.22 -5.20
N TYR A 303 13.66 -0.14 -4.55
CA TYR A 303 12.29 0.26 -4.25
C TYR A 303 11.48 0.50 -5.52
N PHE A 304 12.06 1.19 -6.50
CA PHE A 304 11.44 1.44 -7.80
C PHE A 304 11.05 0.14 -8.51
N PHE A 305 11.94 -0.84 -8.52
CA PHE A 305 11.71 -2.10 -9.23
C PHE A 305 10.95 -3.14 -8.43
N SER A 306 10.96 -3.06 -7.09
CA SER A 306 10.43 -4.16 -6.30
C SER A 306 8.93 -4.20 -6.24
N LYS A 307 8.25 -3.08 -5.97
CA LYS A 307 6.81 -3.11 -5.71
C LYS A 307 6.06 -1.86 -6.14
N ILE A 308 6.73 -0.71 -6.26
CA ILE A 308 6.07 0.58 -6.38
C ILE A 308 6.72 1.37 -7.49
N ASN A 309 5.89 2.02 -8.27
CA ASN A 309 6.36 2.96 -9.28
C ASN A 309 6.69 4.35 -8.69
N ILE A 310 6.49 4.54 -7.38
CA ILE A 310 6.76 5.82 -6.71
C ILE A 310 7.31 5.53 -5.30
N PRO A 311 8.58 5.82 -5.02
CA PRO A 311 9.14 5.63 -3.70
C PRO A 311 8.63 6.66 -2.71
N GLU A 312 7.85 6.25 -1.73
CA GLU A 312 7.81 6.94 -0.45
C GLU A 312 9.01 6.45 0.37
N VAL A 313 10.04 7.28 0.50
CA VAL A 313 11.21 6.91 1.29
C VAL A 313 10.93 7.11 2.75
N TYR A 314 10.46 6.08 3.38
CA TYR A 314 10.54 6.00 4.84
C TYR A 314 11.88 5.39 5.21
N VAL A 315 12.82 6.22 5.65
CA VAL A 315 14.16 5.78 6.08
C VAL A 315 14.11 4.69 7.15
N LYS A 316 13.02 4.67 7.93
CA LYS A 316 12.74 3.60 8.90
C LYS A 316 12.69 2.20 8.28
N ASP A 317 12.36 2.09 6.98
CA ASP A 317 12.22 0.81 6.31
C ASP A 317 13.55 0.20 5.84
N VAL A 318 14.66 0.92 6.02
CA VAL A 318 16.01 0.51 5.60
C VAL A 318 16.88 0.07 6.78
N LEU A 319 16.35 0.09 7.99
CA LEU A 319 17.12 -0.29 9.19
C LEU A 319 17.40 -1.80 9.21
N PRO A 320 18.62 -2.24 9.52
CA PRO A 320 18.89 -3.65 9.77
C PRO A 320 18.06 -4.12 10.96
N MET A 321 17.44 -5.28 10.84
CA MET A 321 16.58 -5.83 11.86
C MET A 321 17.29 -6.92 12.64
N SER A 322 16.88 -7.12 13.90
CA SER A 322 17.33 -8.22 14.73
C SER A 322 16.88 -9.58 14.17
N ASP A 323 17.52 -10.66 14.58
CA ASP A 323 17.26 -12.03 14.09
C ASP A 323 15.86 -12.56 14.44
N ASN A 324 15.10 -11.85 15.28
CA ASN A 324 13.75 -12.25 15.69
C ASN A 324 12.67 -11.63 14.80
N THR A 325 11.77 -12.44 14.31
CA THR A 325 10.60 -11.97 13.53
C THR A 325 9.67 -11.14 14.41
N ILE A 326 9.38 -9.92 13.96
CA ILE A 326 8.45 -9.00 14.62
C ILE A 326 7.09 -9.07 13.92
N SER A 327 6.03 -9.23 14.70
CA SER A 327 4.64 -9.08 14.25
C SER A 327 4.17 -7.66 14.58
N LEU A 328 3.93 -6.83 13.55
CA LEU A 328 3.42 -5.47 13.71
C LEU A 328 1.96 -5.39 13.28
N ILE A 329 1.09 -5.12 14.25
CA ILE A 329 -0.34 -4.89 14.02
C ILE A 329 -0.54 -3.39 13.80
N GLY A 330 -1.19 -3.01 12.68
CA GLY A 330 -1.47 -1.62 12.38
C GLY A 330 -2.89 -1.37 11.88
N GLY A 331 -3.37 -0.13 12.05
CA GLY A 331 -4.66 0.35 11.52
C GLY A 331 -4.67 0.49 9.99
N TYR A 332 -3.88 -0.34 9.30
CA TYR A 332 -3.81 -0.37 7.84
C TYR A 332 -5.17 -0.70 7.25
N CYS A 333 -5.46 -0.20 6.07
CA CYS A 333 -6.73 -0.33 5.36
C CYS A 333 -7.89 0.51 5.89
N GLY A 334 -7.79 1.20 7.03
CA GLY A 334 -8.87 2.07 7.50
C GLY A 334 -9.37 3.05 6.43
N GLY A 335 -8.47 3.62 5.64
CA GLY A 335 -8.80 4.57 4.57
C GLY A 335 -9.61 4.03 3.39
N VAL A 336 -9.87 2.71 3.28
CA VAL A 336 -10.73 2.14 2.22
C VAL A 336 -12.23 2.23 2.56
N TYR A 337 -12.56 2.63 3.78
CA TYR A 337 -13.93 2.65 4.28
C TYR A 337 -14.58 4.03 4.28
N TYR A 338 -13.81 5.10 3.98
CA TYR A 338 -14.29 6.48 3.89
C TYR A 338 -13.45 7.27 2.88
N ASP A 339 -13.92 8.45 2.45
CA ASP A 339 -13.19 9.29 1.49
C ASP A 339 -11.95 9.93 2.14
N PHE A 340 -10.81 9.26 1.99
CA PHE A 340 -9.52 9.76 2.43
C PHE A 340 -9.07 11.00 1.65
N TYR A 341 -9.43 11.09 0.36
CA TYR A 341 -8.98 12.17 -0.52
C TYR A 341 -9.79 13.46 -0.39
N LYS A 342 -10.91 13.44 0.32
CA LYS A 342 -11.70 14.65 0.59
C LYS A 342 -10.87 15.80 1.16
N LYS A 343 -9.87 15.48 1.98
CA LYS A 343 -8.97 16.45 2.62
C LYS A 343 -8.02 17.15 1.64
N ILE A 344 -7.79 16.61 0.46
CA ILE A 344 -6.84 17.15 -0.53
C ILE A 344 -7.54 17.94 -1.65
N GLY A 345 -8.84 18.18 -1.52
CA GLY A 345 -9.59 19.06 -2.42
C GLY A 345 -9.82 18.51 -3.83
N ILE A 346 -9.68 17.18 -4.03
CA ILE A 346 -10.03 16.55 -5.31
C ILE A 346 -11.56 16.45 -5.44
N CYS A 347 -12.29 16.48 -4.33
CA CYS A 347 -13.74 16.40 -4.35
C CYS A 347 -14.36 17.65 -4.97
N SER A 348 -15.16 17.48 -6.00
CA SER A 348 -16.20 18.44 -6.32
C SER A 348 -17.37 18.19 -5.36
N ASP A 349 -18.07 19.24 -4.94
CA ASP A 349 -19.32 19.11 -4.18
C ASP A 349 -20.46 18.49 -5.02
N LYS A 350 -20.13 18.00 -6.21
CA LYS A 350 -21.05 17.34 -7.15
C LYS A 350 -21.35 15.93 -6.69
N ASN A 351 -22.61 15.62 -6.58
CA ASN A 351 -23.10 14.27 -6.24
C ASN A 351 -22.82 13.23 -7.33
N ARG A 352 -22.44 13.63 -8.54
CA ARG A 352 -22.18 12.73 -9.65
C ARG A 352 -20.77 12.94 -10.20
N PHE A 353 -20.10 11.83 -10.48
CA PHE A 353 -18.80 11.83 -11.13
C PHE A 353 -18.89 12.38 -12.56
N ASP A 354 -18.05 13.36 -12.87
CA ASP A 354 -17.80 13.86 -14.23
C ASP A 354 -16.30 13.84 -14.53
N LYS A 355 -15.92 13.24 -15.64
CA LYS A 355 -14.52 13.19 -16.07
C LYS A 355 -13.87 14.57 -16.27
N SER A 356 -14.67 15.58 -16.58
CA SER A 356 -14.17 16.96 -16.71
C SER A 356 -13.60 17.51 -15.40
N ASP A 357 -14.08 17.04 -14.26
CA ASP A 357 -13.57 17.43 -12.95
C ASP A 357 -12.15 16.89 -12.72
N VAL A 358 -11.85 15.68 -13.21
CA VAL A 358 -10.49 15.12 -13.18
C VAL A 358 -9.55 15.98 -14.03
N PHE A 359 -10.00 16.33 -15.23
CA PHE A 359 -9.23 17.22 -16.12
C PHE A 359 -8.96 18.57 -15.47
N SER A 360 -9.97 19.20 -14.87
CA SER A 360 -9.83 20.52 -14.24
C SER A 360 -8.86 20.49 -13.05
N PHE A 361 -8.83 19.41 -12.29
CA PHE A 361 -7.89 19.25 -11.18
C PHE A 361 -6.44 19.19 -11.67
N PHE A 362 -6.17 18.41 -12.73
CA PHE A 362 -4.81 18.27 -13.27
C PHE A 362 -4.38 19.44 -14.15
N GLN A 363 -5.29 20.14 -14.82
CA GLN A 363 -4.97 21.36 -15.57
C GLN A 363 -4.47 22.50 -14.68
N LYS A 364 -4.91 22.56 -13.43
CA LYS A 364 -4.40 23.51 -12.42
C LYS A 364 -3.04 23.11 -11.86
N SER A 365 -2.59 21.89 -12.10
CA SER A 365 -1.30 21.39 -11.63
C SER A 365 -0.22 21.66 -12.68
N GLU A 366 0.99 21.98 -12.24
CA GLU A 366 2.15 22.08 -13.13
C GLU A 366 2.55 20.65 -13.57
N PHE A 367 2.08 20.22 -14.73
CA PHE A 367 2.52 18.98 -15.33
C PHE A 367 3.91 19.15 -15.95
N LEU A 368 4.77 18.15 -15.82
CA LEU A 368 6.17 18.27 -16.20
C LEU A 368 6.33 18.51 -17.71
N ASN A 369 5.58 17.77 -18.53
CA ASN A 369 5.56 17.92 -19.96
C ASN A 369 4.11 17.90 -20.46
N GLN A 370 3.67 19.00 -21.03
CA GLN A 370 2.28 19.21 -21.44
C GLN A 370 1.87 18.26 -22.58
N ASP A 371 2.80 17.84 -23.43
CA ASP A 371 2.51 16.93 -24.55
C ASP A 371 2.02 15.55 -24.10
N PHE A 372 2.38 15.15 -22.87
CA PHE A 372 1.94 13.88 -22.27
C PHE A 372 0.74 14.03 -21.32
N LEU A 373 0.28 15.25 -21.05
CA LEU A 373 -0.83 15.48 -20.13
C LEU A 373 -2.11 14.85 -20.65
N ASP A 374 -2.44 15.07 -21.91
CA ASP A 374 -3.69 14.57 -22.50
C ASP A 374 -3.72 13.04 -22.52
N GLU A 375 -2.62 12.37 -22.88
CA GLU A 375 -2.50 10.91 -22.82
C GLU A 375 -2.69 10.40 -21.39
N TYR A 376 -2.07 11.04 -20.40
CA TYR A 376 -2.24 10.66 -19.01
C TYR A 376 -3.68 10.85 -18.52
N LEU A 377 -4.31 11.97 -18.86
CA LEU A 377 -5.69 12.26 -18.49
C LEU A 377 -6.66 11.26 -19.12
N GLN A 378 -6.39 10.78 -20.33
CA GLN A 378 -7.16 9.69 -20.95
C GLN A 378 -7.01 8.38 -20.16
N GLN A 379 -5.78 7.99 -19.78
CA GLN A 379 -5.52 6.80 -18.96
C GLN A 379 -6.22 6.92 -17.59
N LEU A 380 -6.14 8.08 -16.95
CA LEU A 380 -6.78 8.34 -15.67
C LEU A 380 -8.31 8.32 -15.80
N SER A 381 -8.87 8.95 -16.83
CA SER A 381 -10.31 8.94 -17.09
C SER A 381 -10.84 7.51 -17.31
N LYS A 382 -10.14 6.70 -18.10
CA LYS A 382 -10.46 5.29 -18.27
C LYS A 382 -10.42 4.54 -16.94
N THR A 383 -9.40 4.78 -16.13
CA THR A 383 -9.32 4.17 -14.80
C THR A 383 -10.52 4.53 -13.93
N PHE A 384 -10.91 5.81 -13.87
CA PHE A 384 -12.08 6.23 -13.10
C PHE A 384 -13.41 5.68 -13.64
N GLN A 385 -13.54 5.49 -14.96
CA GLN A 385 -14.71 4.82 -15.54
C GLN A 385 -14.83 3.37 -15.07
N ASP A 386 -13.72 2.66 -14.99
CA ASP A 386 -13.66 1.26 -14.57
C ASP A 386 -13.85 1.06 -13.05
N LEU A 387 -13.63 2.09 -12.22
CA LEU A 387 -13.82 2.00 -10.78
C LEU A 387 -15.30 1.84 -10.40
N THR A 388 -15.56 1.11 -9.31
CA THR A 388 -16.89 0.96 -8.72
C THR A 388 -17.41 2.27 -8.15
N GLY A 389 -18.71 2.52 -8.26
CA GLY A 389 -19.39 3.71 -7.73
C GLY A 389 -19.83 4.71 -8.79
N GLU A 390 -20.76 5.59 -8.41
CA GLU A 390 -21.35 6.60 -9.29
C GLU A 390 -20.99 8.03 -8.89
N THR A 391 -20.80 8.27 -7.57
CA THR A 391 -20.43 9.59 -7.04
C THR A 391 -18.91 9.76 -7.00
N TRP A 392 -18.46 11.02 -6.90
CA TRP A 392 -17.04 11.32 -6.70
C TRP A 392 -16.47 10.63 -5.46
N SER A 393 -17.16 10.71 -4.32
CA SER A 393 -16.74 10.04 -3.09
C SER A 393 -16.54 8.54 -3.31
N GLN A 394 -17.52 7.86 -3.94
CA GLN A 394 -17.44 6.43 -4.23
C GLN A 394 -16.27 6.08 -5.15
N LYS A 395 -16.06 6.86 -6.21
CA LYS A 395 -14.93 6.69 -7.14
C LYS A 395 -13.58 6.88 -6.44
N LEU A 396 -13.45 7.89 -5.58
CA LEU A 396 -12.22 8.16 -4.84
C LEU A 396 -11.90 7.07 -3.80
N ILE A 397 -12.91 6.56 -3.10
CA ILE A 397 -12.74 5.41 -2.19
C ILE A 397 -12.31 4.17 -2.97
N SER A 398 -12.92 3.91 -4.12
CA SER A 398 -12.54 2.78 -4.99
C SER A 398 -11.13 2.96 -5.55
N HIS A 399 -10.73 4.18 -5.91
CA HIS A 399 -9.36 4.51 -6.29
C HIS A 399 -8.36 4.28 -5.15
N TYR A 400 -8.74 4.66 -3.93
CA TYR A 400 -7.91 4.39 -2.75
C TYR A 400 -7.70 2.89 -2.56
N LEU A 401 -8.75 2.08 -2.66
CA LEU A 401 -8.69 0.61 -2.56
C LEU A 401 -7.73 0.03 -3.61
N GLU A 402 -7.85 0.47 -4.87
CA GLU A 402 -7.05 -0.06 -5.97
C GLU A 402 -5.57 0.32 -5.90
N PHE A 403 -5.24 1.52 -5.48
CA PHE A 403 -3.89 2.04 -5.63
C PHE A 403 -3.22 2.35 -4.29
N ARG A 404 -3.78 3.24 -3.48
CA ARG A 404 -3.11 3.65 -2.24
C ARG A 404 -3.04 2.52 -1.22
N ASN A 405 -4.11 1.76 -1.05
CA ASN A 405 -4.14 0.62 -0.15
C ASN A 405 -3.08 -0.43 -0.51
N THR A 406 -2.89 -0.67 -1.81
CA THR A 406 -1.87 -1.59 -2.32
C THR A 406 -0.45 -1.04 -2.11
N PHE A 407 -0.19 0.20 -2.58
CA PHE A 407 1.18 0.71 -2.69
C PHE A 407 1.68 1.45 -1.45
N HIS A 408 0.81 2.02 -0.65
CA HIS A 408 1.22 2.71 0.57
C HIS A 408 1.34 1.77 1.78
N PHE A 409 0.49 0.76 1.86
CA PHE A 409 0.44 -0.16 3.00
C PHE A 409 0.77 -1.61 2.66
N GLY A 410 0.35 -2.14 1.51
CA GLY A 410 0.50 -3.54 1.13
C GLY A 410 1.85 -3.86 0.47
N ALA A 411 2.35 -2.97 -0.37
CA ALA A 411 3.57 -3.20 -1.14
C ALA A 411 4.85 -2.75 -0.42
N ARG A 412 4.85 -2.69 0.90
CA ARG A 412 6.06 -2.36 1.67
C ARG A 412 7.14 -3.39 1.40
N ILE A 413 8.38 -2.92 1.30
CA ILE A 413 9.55 -3.82 1.27
C ILE A 413 9.47 -4.64 2.54
N ASN A 414 9.16 -5.93 2.41
CA ASN A 414 9.12 -6.82 3.55
C ASN A 414 10.49 -6.80 4.20
N LYS A 415 10.54 -6.28 5.40
CA LYS A 415 11.72 -6.41 6.23
C LYS A 415 11.89 -7.90 6.48
N ALA A 416 13.09 -8.43 6.31
CA ALA A 416 13.36 -9.87 6.41
C ALA A 416 12.76 -10.49 7.69
N ASN A 417 12.60 -9.68 8.75
CA ASN A 417 12.21 -10.11 10.09
C ASN A 417 10.96 -9.39 10.63
N GLN A 418 10.15 -8.73 9.78
CA GLN A 418 8.91 -8.09 10.21
C GLN A 418 7.76 -8.45 9.27
N ILE A 419 6.62 -8.75 9.87
CA ILE A 419 5.35 -8.92 9.14
C ILE A 419 4.40 -7.83 9.63
N ASP A 420 3.91 -7.02 8.68
CA ASP A 420 2.91 -6.00 8.94
C ASP A 420 1.52 -6.61 8.76
N PHE A 421 0.80 -6.80 9.86
CA PHE A 421 -0.56 -7.35 9.86
C PHE A 421 -1.60 -6.24 9.76
N ALA A 422 -2.63 -6.48 8.96
CA ALA A 422 -3.75 -5.58 8.74
C ALA A 422 -5.09 -6.25 9.11
N PRO A 423 -5.45 -6.35 10.40
CA PRO A 423 -6.71 -6.99 10.81
C PRO A 423 -7.97 -6.28 10.29
N LEU A 424 -7.86 -5.01 9.88
CA LEU A 424 -8.96 -4.27 9.25
C LEU A 424 -9.23 -4.70 7.81
N VAL A 425 -8.45 -5.61 7.21
CA VAL A 425 -8.80 -6.25 5.95
C VAL A 425 -9.91 -7.26 6.22
N SER A 426 -11.15 -6.84 6.04
CA SER A 426 -12.35 -7.61 6.32
C SER A 426 -13.38 -7.39 5.22
N ARG A 427 -13.87 -8.48 4.64
CA ARG A 427 -14.96 -8.45 3.65
C ARG A 427 -16.23 -7.84 4.24
N ASN A 428 -16.58 -8.23 5.45
CA ASN A 428 -17.80 -7.73 6.10
C ASN A 428 -17.68 -6.25 6.46
N LEU A 429 -16.49 -5.76 6.84
CA LEU A 429 -16.27 -4.34 7.06
C LEU A 429 -16.42 -3.52 5.76
N MET A 430 -15.98 -4.07 4.64
CA MET A 430 -16.20 -3.46 3.33
C MET A 430 -17.70 -3.41 2.99
N LEU A 431 -18.43 -4.49 3.19
CA LEU A 431 -19.87 -4.52 2.96
C LEU A 431 -20.61 -3.53 3.86
N ALA A 432 -20.22 -3.41 5.15
CA ALA A 432 -20.76 -2.40 6.05
C ALA A 432 -20.52 -0.97 5.51
N SER A 433 -19.29 -0.67 5.06
CA SER A 433 -18.98 0.64 4.46
C SER A 433 -19.86 0.94 3.24
N ARG A 434 -20.08 -0.04 2.38
CA ARG A 434 -20.87 0.12 1.15
C ARG A 434 -22.39 0.26 1.40
N CYS A 435 -22.87 -0.12 2.60
CA CYS A 435 -24.27 0.10 2.99
C CYS A 435 -24.59 1.53 3.40
N LEU A 436 -23.58 2.36 3.72
CA LEU A 436 -23.78 3.70 4.23
C LEU A 436 -23.95 4.74 3.11
N PRO A 437 -24.86 5.72 3.28
CA PRO A 437 -24.88 6.93 2.46
C PRO A 437 -23.51 7.64 2.49
N ASP A 438 -23.14 8.28 1.37
CA ASP A 438 -21.82 8.92 1.20
C ASP A 438 -21.48 9.87 2.37
N VAL A 439 -22.41 10.75 2.76
CA VAL A 439 -22.19 11.73 3.83
C VAL A 439 -21.85 11.06 5.17
N ILE A 440 -22.52 9.95 5.48
CA ILE A 440 -22.33 9.22 6.75
C ILE A 440 -21.02 8.44 6.68
N ARG A 441 -20.75 7.76 5.57
CA ARG A 441 -19.52 7.00 5.36
C ARG A 441 -18.28 7.91 5.46
N ASP A 442 -18.31 9.07 4.81
CA ASP A 442 -17.18 10.00 4.74
C ASP A 442 -16.88 10.71 6.07
N SER A 443 -17.80 10.65 7.02
CA SER A 443 -17.56 11.08 8.41
C SER A 443 -16.71 10.11 9.23
N ALA A 444 -16.29 8.98 8.63
CA ALA A 444 -15.60 7.87 9.30
C ALA A 444 -16.42 7.18 10.40
N ARG A 445 -17.72 7.20 10.24
CA ARG A 445 -18.69 6.57 11.13
C ARG A 445 -18.33 5.12 11.45
N ILE A 446 -17.87 4.38 10.46
CA ILE A 446 -17.61 2.95 10.58
C ILE A 446 -16.52 2.64 11.62
N SER A 447 -15.45 3.42 11.67
CA SER A 447 -14.37 3.22 12.66
C SER A 447 -14.88 3.55 14.08
N PHE A 448 -15.73 4.56 14.21
CA PHE A 448 -16.37 4.91 15.50
C PHE A 448 -17.29 3.80 15.99
N ASP A 449 -18.24 3.36 15.15
CA ASP A 449 -19.22 2.34 15.54
C ASP A 449 -18.56 0.99 15.83
N LEU A 450 -17.51 0.64 15.08
CA LEU A 450 -16.73 -0.58 15.31
C LEU A 450 -15.96 -0.49 16.64
N THR A 451 -15.35 0.66 16.95
CA THR A 451 -14.74 0.90 18.26
C THR A 451 -15.77 0.78 19.39
N LYS A 452 -16.98 1.33 19.18
CA LYS A 452 -18.08 1.27 20.14
C LYS A 452 -18.57 -0.16 20.40
N ILE A 453 -18.61 -1.01 19.38
CA ILE A 453 -18.95 -2.45 19.52
C ILE A 453 -17.95 -3.15 20.45
N PHE A 454 -16.66 -2.88 20.30
CA PHE A 454 -15.63 -3.48 21.13
C PHE A 454 -15.57 -2.88 22.53
N ASN A 455 -15.53 -1.54 22.61
CA ASN A 455 -15.48 -0.81 23.87
C ASN A 455 -16.09 0.58 23.69
N GLU A 456 -17.29 0.74 24.26
CA GLU A 456 -18.07 1.97 24.11
C GLU A 456 -17.32 3.17 24.70
N GLU A 457 -16.67 3.03 25.86
CA GLU A 457 -15.97 4.12 26.51
C GLU A 457 -14.77 4.62 25.67
N ILE A 458 -13.99 3.70 25.09
CA ILE A 458 -12.88 4.03 24.19
C ILE A 458 -13.36 4.83 22.97
N ALA A 459 -14.55 4.52 22.43
CA ALA A 459 -15.11 5.22 21.28
C ALA A 459 -15.37 6.70 21.55
N TYR A 460 -15.74 7.06 22.78
CA TYR A 460 -16.02 8.44 23.17
C TYR A 460 -14.81 9.15 23.77
N CYS A 461 -13.65 8.48 23.92
CA CYS A 461 -12.43 9.14 24.34
C CYS A 461 -11.93 10.12 23.27
N GLN A 462 -11.20 11.15 23.71
CA GLN A 462 -10.61 12.18 22.87
C GLN A 462 -9.76 11.57 21.73
N TYR A 463 -9.92 12.11 20.52
CA TYR A 463 -9.14 11.80 19.31
C TYR A 463 -8.17 12.95 18.98
N GLU A 464 -7.14 12.66 18.20
CA GLU A 464 -6.21 13.67 17.66
C GLU A 464 -6.97 14.73 16.84
N ILE A 465 -7.89 14.29 15.99
CA ILE A 465 -8.81 15.16 15.25
C ILE A 465 -10.21 14.90 15.80
N PRO A 466 -10.90 15.92 16.29
CA PRO A 466 -12.25 15.75 16.79
C PRO A 466 -13.13 15.04 15.77
N ILE A 467 -13.83 14.02 16.22
CA ILE A 467 -14.81 13.31 15.39
C ILE A 467 -16.15 14.05 15.44
N VAL A 468 -16.95 13.84 14.41
CA VAL A 468 -18.32 14.37 14.35
C VAL A 468 -19.16 13.81 15.50
N ASP A 469 -20.04 14.62 16.08
CA ASP A 469 -21.05 14.13 17.03
C ASP A 469 -22.06 13.24 16.30
N PHE A 470 -21.86 11.94 16.40
CA PHE A 470 -22.69 10.95 15.73
C PHE A 470 -24.09 10.78 16.35
N SER A 471 -24.34 11.33 17.55
CA SER A 471 -25.65 11.20 18.22
C SER A 471 -26.81 11.78 17.40
N LYS A 472 -26.51 12.75 16.53
CA LYS A 472 -27.49 13.47 15.69
C LYS A 472 -27.57 12.94 14.26
N ILE A 473 -26.83 11.89 13.92
CA ILE A 473 -26.74 11.36 12.56
C ILE A 473 -27.55 10.06 12.45
N PRO A 474 -28.25 9.78 11.34
CA PRO A 474 -28.90 8.49 11.09
C PRO A 474 -27.96 7.30 11.33
N TYR A 475 -28.50 6.14 11.60
CA TYR A 475 -27.78 4.91 11.96
C TYR A 475 -27.20 4.90 13.39
N HIS A 476 -27.34 5.97 14.16
CA HIS A 476 -26.80 5.99 15.52
C HIS A 476 -27.61 5.10 16.49
N LYS A 477 -26.93 4.26 17.24
CA LYS A 477 -27.48 3.57 18.41
C LYS A 477 -27.17 4.38 19.66
N ARG A 478 -28.21 4.75 20.44
CA ARG A 478 -28.08 5.57 21.64
C ARG A 478 -27.04 5.04 22.61
N SER A 479 -26.35 5.95 23.27
CA SER A 479 -25.34 5.69 24.29
C SER A 479 -25.50 6.66 25.46
N LYS A 480 -25.12 6.23 26.65
CA LYS A 480 -24.99 7.12 27.81
C LYS A 480 -23.92 8.20 27.65
N TYR A 481 -23.02 8.02 26.68
CA TYR A 481 -21.95 8.97 26.39
C TYR A 481 -22.29 9.94 25.25
N ASP A 482 -23.50 9.89 24.68
CA ASP A 482 -23.88 10.76 23.56
C ASP A 482 -23.71 12.25 23.93
N GLY A 483 -23.06 12.99 23.04
CA GLY A 483 -22.73 14.40 23.25
C GLY A 483 -21.51 14.64 24.16
N LEU A 484 -20.88 13.58 24.68
CA LEU A 484 -19.69 13.70 25.51
C LEU A 484 -18.41 13.41 24.71
N VAL A 485 -17.32 14.05 25.10
CA VAL A 485 -15.95 13.67 24.76
C VAL A 485 -15.24 13.40 26.07
N LEU A 486 -14.89 12.13 26.31
CA LEU A 486 -14.22 11.72 27.53
C LEU A 486 -12.76 12.18 27.49
N PRO A 487 -12.33 13.09 28.38
CA PRO A 487 -10.94 13.54 28.37
C PRO A 487 -10.02 12.43 28.84
N ILE A 488 -8.95 12.21 28.10
CA ILE A 488 -7.88 11.26 28.46
C ILE A 488 -6.53 11.96 28.64
N VAL A 489 -6.44 13.22 28.23
CA VAL A 489 -5.23 14.01 28.34
C VAL A 489 -5.53 15.29 29.13
N PRO A 490 -4.90 15.51 30.30
CA PRO A 490 -5.02 16.78 31.00
C PRO A 490 -4.28 17.86 30.19
N LYS A 491 -5.02 18.83 29.65
CA LYS A 491 -4.52 20.03 28.96
C LYS A 491 -3.54 19.77 27.81
N LEU A 492 -4.09 19.45 26.64
CA LEU A 492 -3.36 19.36 25.34
C LEU A 492 -2.53 20.61 24.99
N ASP A 493 -2.82 21.78 25.58
CA ASP A 493 -2.11 23.04 25.30
C ASP A 493 -0.63 23.02 25.70
N LEU A 494 -0.24 22.18 26.66
CA LEU A 494 1.14 22.04 27.09
C LEU A 494 2.03 21.23 26.12
N ILE A 495 1.42 20.54 25.15
CA ILE A 495 2.12 19.62 24.24
C ILE A 495 2.50 20.31 22.93
N LYS A 496 1.86 21.44 22.59
CA LYS A 496 2.12 22.20 21.36
C LYS A 496 3.55 22.68 21.17
N ASN A 497 4.32 22.80 22.24
CA ASN A 497 5.65 23.42 22.24
C ASN A 497 6.84 22.45 22.34
N ARG A 498 6.62 21.15 22.33
CA ARG A 498 7.75 20.19 22.26
C ARG A 498 8.00 19.79 20.81
N THR A 499 8.85 20.53 20.15
CA THR A 499 9.53 20.08 18.94
C THR A 499 10.32 18.81 19.27
N PRO A 500 10.14 17.72 18.54
CA PRO A 500 10.91 16.49 18.78
C PRO A 500 12.40 16.79 18.56
N LEU A 501 13.21 16.73 19.59
CA LEU A 501 14.66 16.99 19.53
C LEU A 501 15.37 16.08 18.50
N PHE A 502 14.85 14.88 18.27
CA PHE A 502 15.47 13.86 17.41
C PHE A 502 15.11 13.92 15.94
N SER A 503 13.99 14.56 15.59
CA SER A 503 13.60 14.67 14.19
C SER A 503 14.54 15.56 13.36
N ASN A 504 15.31 16.45 14.00
CA ASN A 504 16.09 17.47 13.29
C ASN A 504 17.48 16.99 12.84
N ILE A 505 18.22 16.27 13.66
CA ILE A 505 19.61 15.87 13.32
C ILE A 505 19.63 14.82 12.21
N ARG A 506 18.78 13.79 12.29
CA ARG A 506 18.71 12.74 11.26
C ARG A 506 18.06 13.21 9.97
N LYS A 507 17.03 14.03 10.05
CA LYS A 507 16.44 14.65 8.85
C LYS A 507 17.44 15.51 8.09
N ILE A 508 18.39 16.14 8.80
CA ILE A 508 19.44 16.95 8.17
C ILE A 508 20.44 16.07 7.42
N ASP A 509 20.90 14.96 7.99
CA ASP A 509 21.88 14.10 7.34
C ASP A 509 21.30 13.32 6.17
N ILE A 510 20.10 12.78 6.32
CA ILE A 510 19.36 12.15 5.22
C ILE A 510 19.10 13.15 4.11
N PHE A 511 18.72 14.37 4.47
CA PHE A 511 18.45 15.41 3.50
C PHE A 511 19.73 15.81 2.73
N LYS A 512 20.88 15.90 3.39
CA LYS A 512 22.18 16.14 2.74
C LYS A 512 22.53 15.03 1.76
N GLU A 513 22.32 13.77 2.13
CA GLU A 513 22.56 12.63 1.23
C GLU A 513 21.59 12.63 0.03
N LYS A 514 20.32 12.98 0.24
CA LYS A 514 19.35 13.16 -0.86
C LYS A 514 19.79 14.26 -1.83
N ILE A 515 20.28 15.40 -1.33
CA ILE A 515 20.82 16.48 -2.18
C ILE A 515 22.04 16.01 -2.96
N LYS A 516 22.94 15.26 -2.34
CA LYS A 516 24.12 14.69 -3.01
C LYS A 516 23.73 13.76 -4.15
N ILE A 517 22.77 12.88 -3.92
CA ILE A 517 22.22 11.97 -4.94
C ILE A 517 21.59 12.79 -6.07
N LEU A 518 20.76 13.78 -5.72
CA LEU A 518 20.11 14.63 -6.69
C LEU A 518 21.12 15.35 -7.59
N ASN A 519 22.17 15.94 -7.01
CA ASN A 519 23.22 16.62 -7.75
C ASN A 519 24.01 15.67 -8.67
N ASN A 520 24.30 14.46 -8.19
CA ASN A 520 24.96 13.42 -9.02
C ASN A 520 24.08 13.03 -10.20
N LEU A 521 22.78 12.84 -9.98
CA LEU A 521 21.83 12.48 -11.02
C LEU A 521 21.63 13.63 -12.03
N LEU A 522 21.56 14.88 -11.58
CA LEU A 522 21.49 16.04 -12.46
C LEU A 522 22.74 16.15 -13.34
N THR A 523 23.92 15.97 -12.76
CA THR A 523 25.18 15.96 -13.50
C THR A 523 25.21 14.84 -14.53
N LEU A 524 24.81 13.64 -14.16
CA LEU A 524 24.74 12.48 -15.05
C LEU A 524 23.71 12.70 -16.17
N ASN A 525 22.54 13.25 -15.85
CA ASN A 525 21.50 13.59 -16.81
C ASN A 525 22.01 14.59 -17.87
N LYS A 526 22.72 15.63 -17.43
CA LYS A 526 23.35 16.62 -18.31
C LYS A 526 24.44 16.00 -19.19
N THR A 527 25.32 15.17 -18.62
CA THR A 527 26.40 14.48 -19.33
C THR A 527 25.86 13.51 -20.40
N LEU A 528 24.73 12.87 -20.14
CA LEU A 528 24.09 11.94 -21.08
C LEU A 528 23.23 12.65 -22.14
N GLY A 529 23.11 14.00 -22.09
CA GLY A 529 22.25 14.75 -23.01
C GLY A 529 20.79 14.29 -22.94
N LEU A 530 20.32 14.04 -21.72
CA LEU A 530 18.95 13.58 -21.46
C LEU A 530 18.01 14.76 -21.47
N ASP A 531 16.80 14.52 -21.87
CA ASP A 531 15.65 15.36 -22.06
C ASP A 531 15.76 16.79 -21.44
N ASP A 532 15.83 17.80 -22.28
CA ASP A 532 15.95 19.21 -21.88
C ASP A 532 14.81 19.69 -20.97
N SER A 533 13.67 18.98 -20.95
CA SER A 533 12.54 19.29 -20.08
C SER A 533 12.87 19.16 -18.58
N LEU A 534 13.70 18.16 -18.19
CA LEU A 534 14.15 18.00 -16.80
C LEU A 534 15.28 18.99 -16.44
N ASN A 535 16.06 19.40 -17.43
CA ASN A 535 17.15 20.38 -17.29
C ASN A 535 16.66 21.82 -17.54
N SER A 536 15.37 22.05 -17.75
CA SER A 536 14.86 23.40 -17.96
C SER A 536 15.19 24.29 -16.74
N GLU A 537 15.53 25.54 -16.99
CA GLU A 537 15.84 26.53 -15.95
C GLU A 537 14.73 26.62 -14.88
N LYS A 538 13.47 26.46 -15.31
CA LYS A 538 12.29 26.41 -14.43
C LYS A 538 12.34 25.23 -13.46
N ASN A 539 12.69 24.04 -13.93
CA ASN A 539 12.78 22.85 -13.09
C ASN A 539 13.99 22.92 -12.15
N ILE A 540 15.12 23.42 -12.59
CA ILE A 540 16.29 23.67 -11.74
C ILE A 540 15.95 24.64 -10.61
N LYS A 541 15.36 25.79 -10.91
CA LYS A 541 14.90 26.77 -9.90
C LYS A 541 13.89 26.16 -8.93
N ARG A 542 13.01 25.29 -9.41
CA ARG A 542 12.05 24.60 -8.56
C ARG A 542 12.73 23.58 -7.64
N ILE A 543 13.72 22.83 -8.13
CA ILE A 543 14.54 21.91 -7.32
C ILE A 543 15.27 22.70 -6.23
N GLU A 544 15.93 23.80 -6.58
CA GLU A 544 16.60 24.71 -5.65
C GLU A 544 15.65 25.24 -4.57
N TYR A 545 14.44 25.65 -4.96
CA TYR A 545 13.40 26.07 -4.02
C TYR A 545 13.00 24.92 -3.08
N LEU A 546 12.76 23.70 -3.59
CA LEU A 546 12.42 22.55 -2.76
C LEU A 546 13.56 22.15 -1.81
N VAL A 547 14.81 22.26 -2.27
CA VAL A 547 16.01 22.08 -1.46
C VAL A 547 16.04 23.11 -0.34
N SER A 548 15.84 24.40 -0.65
CA SER A 548 15.83 25.49 0.34
C SER A 548 14.74 25.31 1.40
N LYS A 549 13.60 24.73 1.04
CA LYS A 549 12.47 24.43 1.94
C LYS A 549 12.56 23.07 2.63
N ARG A 550 13.63 22.32 2.42
CA ARG A 550 13.78 20.93 2.93
C ARG A 550 12.54 20.07 2.64
N SER A 551 11.99 20.22 1.45
CA SER A 551 10.73 19.58 1.07
C SER A 551 10.91 18.07 0.85
N GLN A 552 9.96 17.26 1.31
CA GLN A 552 9.87 15.83 1.00
C GLN A 552 9.71 15.55 -0.51
N ASN A 553 9.30 16.54 -1.29
CA ASN A 553 9.13 16.40 -2.73
C ASN A 553 10.44 16.21 -3.51
N ILE A 554 11.61 16.38 -2.87
CA ILE A 554 12.91 16.05 -3.45
C ILE A 554 12.96 14.58 -3.92
N ASP A 555 12.32 13.68 -3.20
CA ASP A 555 12.30 12.25 -3.53
C ASP A 555 11.67 11.99 -4.91
N LYS A 556 10.68 12.78 -5.28
CA LYS A 556 10.06 12.69 -6.62
C LYS A 556 11.05 13.06 -7.73
N TYR A 557 11.82 14.11 -7.53
CA TYR A 557 12.84 14.50 -8.51
C TYR A 557 13.98 13.51 -8.62
N ILE A 558 14.43 12.95 -7.50
CA ILE A 558 15.42 11.87 -7.49
C ILE A 558 14.91 10.68 -8.30
N THR A 559 13.69 10.25 -8.04
CA THR A 559 13.06 9.13 -8.76
C THR A 559 12.96 9.42 -10.26
N ALA A 560 12.62 10.62 -10.61
CA ALA A 560 12.49 11.05 -11.98
C ALA A 560 13.78 11.00 -12.77
N LEU A 561 14.80 11.58 -12.18
CA LEU A 561 16.11 11.57 -12.78
C LEU A 561 16.64 10.13 -12.93
N TYR A 562 16.39 9.27 -11.96
CA TYR A 562 16.69 7.84 -12.09
C TYR A 562 15.98 7.22 -13.27
N LEU A 563 14.68 7.48 -13.41
CA LEU A 563 13.88 6.99 -14.52
C LEU A 563 14.40 7.48 -15.86
N SER A 564 14.66 8.77 -15.96
CA SER A 564 15.16 9.40 -17.19
C SER A 564 16.50 8.78 -17.63
N ILE A 565 17.45 8.66 -16.70
CA ILE A 565 18.75 8.05 -16.93
C ILE A 565 18.60 6.58 -17.33
N PHE A 566 17.75 5.84 -16.61
CA PHE A 566 17.47 4.45 -16.87
C PHE A 566 16.94 4.22 -18.29
N PHE A 567 16.00 5.05 -18.73
CA PHE A 567 15.40 4.94 -20.06
C PHE A 567 16.39 5.16 -21.18
N LYS A 568 17.35 6.07 -21.02
CA LYS A 568 18.34 6.29 -22.05
C LYS A 568 19.40 5.20 -22.10
N CYS A 569 19.87 4.74 -20.93
CA CYS A 569 20.85 3.67 -20.85
C CYS A 569 20.32 2.30 -21.36
N ASN A 570 19.01 2.14 -21.49
CA ASN A 570 18.41 0.88 -21.98
C ASN A 570 17.87 0.96 -23.42
N ARG A 571 18.01 2.12 -24.09
CA ARG A 571 17.75 2.27 -25.54
C ARG A 571 19.00 2.08 -26.39
N ALA A 572 20.18 2.14 -25.80
CA ALA A 572 21.47 1.84 -26.44
C ALA A 572 21.88 0.39 -26.18
#